data_a50ff3d9174016dba914805a618fa1d0
#
_entry.id   a50ff3d9174016dba914805a618fa1d0
#
_cell.length_a   1.000
_cell.length_b   1.000
_cell.length_c   1.000
_cell.angle_alpha   90.00
_cell.angle_beta   90.00
_cell.angle_gamma   90.00
#
_symmetry.space_group_name_H-M   'P 1'
#
loop_
_entity.id
_entity.type
_entity.pdbx_description
1 polymer ?
#
loop_
_entity_poly.entity_id
_entity_poly.type
_entity_poly.pdbx_seq_one_letter_code
_entity_poly.pdbx_strand_id
1 'polypeptide(L)'
;SRKLGYGVDRTMRIAQGLYEQGHITYMRTDSVNLSEQAIAAAESAVTEQYGAKYSKSRRYASKSKGAQEAHEAIRPTDFMVRSAGADRDAERLYDLISKRTLASQMADAELEKTVVNIGISGQPSENLVATGEVILFDGFLKVYMEGKDDEDSEEQEGLLPEMKQGEKLGLREMVAT
;
A
#
# COMPACT_ATOMS: atom_id res chain seq x y z
N SER A 1 -9.15 -10.57 5.14
CA SER A 1 -9.22 -11.90 4.51
C SER A 1 -8.65 -11.93 3.08
N ARG A 2 -9.11 -11.05 2.17
CA ARG A 2 -8.72 -11.10 0.73
C ARG A 2 -7.20 -11.04 0.48
N LYS A 3 -6.47 -10.14 1.14
CA LYS A 3 -5.02 -9.96 0.94
C LYS A 3 -4.17 -11.13 1.44
N LEU A 4 -4.64 -11.87 2.44
CA LEU A 4 -3.91 -12.99 3.02
C LEU A 4 -4.44 -14.36 2.57
N GLY A 5 -5.54 -14.39 1.81
CA GLY A 5 -6.22 -15.63 1.42
C GLY A 5 -6.90 -16.38 2.57
N TYR A 6 -7.09 -15.74 3.73
CA TYR A 6 -7.72 -16.38 4.89
C TYR A 6 -9.25 -16.27 4.81
N GLY A 7 -9.95 -17.30 5.28
CA GLY A 7 -11.40 -17.22 5.53
C GLY A 7 -11.72 -16.20 6.62
N VAL A 8 -12.95 -15.69 6.63
CA VAL A 8 -13.38 -14.65 7.60
C VAL A 8 -13.21 -15.13 9.04
N ASP A 9 -13.67 -16.33 9.37
CA ASP A 9 -13.57 -16.87 10.73
C ASP A 9 -12.12 -17.04 11.21
N ARG A 10 -11.21 -17.48 10.31
CA ARG A 10 -9.77 -17.56 10.60
C ARG A 10 -9.21 -16.20 10.86
N THR A 11 -9.49 -15.22 10.01
CA THR A 11 -9.03 -13.83 10.17
C THR A 11 -9.49 -13.25 11.50
N MET A 12 -10.76 -13.43 11.86
CA MET A 12 -11.31 -12.92 13.11
C MET A 12 -10.71 -13.58 14.34
N ARG A 13 -10.45 -14.89 14.29
CA ARG A 13 -9.80 -15.62 15.40
C ARG A 13 -8.36 -15.14 15.62
N ILE A 14 -7.61 -14.95 14.54
CA ILE A 14 -6.23 -14.44 14.60
C ILE A 14 -6.22 -12.99 15.14
N ALA A 15 -7.13 -12.13 14.63
CA ALA A 15 -7.24 -10.75 15.11
C ALA A 15 -7.62 -10.67 16.59
N GLN A 16 -8.50 -11.58 17.06
CA GLN A 16 -8.84 -11.68 18.47
C GLN A 16 -7.61 -12.04 19.32
N GLY A 17 -6.81 -13.02 18.89
CA GLY A 17 -5.57 -13.38 19.57
C GLY A 17 -4.58 -12.22 19.65
N LEU A 18 -4.40 -11.45 18.56
CA LEU A 18 -3.55 -10.25 18.56
C LEU A 18 -4.06 -9.17 19.52
N TYR A 19 -5.37 -8.97 19.58
CA TYR A 19 -6.00 -8.04 20.53
C TYR A 19 -5.82 -8.49 21.98
N GLU A 20 -6.09 -9.76 22.29
CA GLU A 20 -5.96 -10.30 23.65
C GLU A 20 -4.50 -10.27 24.17
N GLN A 21 -3.53 -10.34 23.24
CA GLN A 21 -2.11 -10.18 23.55
C GLN A 21 -1.68 -8.70 23.60
N GLY A 22 -2.60 -7.76 23.34
CA GLY A 22 -2.32 -6.33 23.41
C GLY A 22 -1.55 -5.76 22.22
N HIS A 23 -1.45 -6.49 21.10
CA HIS A 23 -0.70 -6.05 19.92
C HIS A 23 -1.49 -5.09 19.02
N ILE A 24 -2.81 -5.22 18.98
CA ILE A 24 -3.68 -4.34 18.20
C ILE A 24 -4.84 -3.82 19.03
N THR A 25 -5.50 -2.75 18.57
CA THR A 25 -6.77 -2.26 19.10
C THR A 25 -7.90 -3.25 18.83
N TYR A 26 -9.07 -3.02 19.43
CA TYR A 26 -10.22 -3.92 19.32
C TYR A 26 -10.64 -4.14 17.87
N MET A 27 -10.70 -5.41 17.43
CA MET A 27 -10.88 -5.79 16.04
C MET A 27 -12.34 -5.74 15.55
N ARG A 28 -13.33 -5.67 16.44
CA ARG A 28 -14.76 -5.57 16.06
C ARG A 28 -15.19 -4.12 16.08
N THR A 29 -14.76 -3.38 15.08
CA THR A 29 -15.08 -1.96 14.91
C THR A 29 -15.32 -1.67 13.44
N ASP A 30 -16.18 -0.71 13.17
CA ASP A 30 -16.39 -0.08 11.86
C ASP A 30 -15.77 1.33 11.79
N SER A 31 -15.12 1.76 12.88
CA SER A 31 -14.44 3.05 12.95
C SER A 31 -13.21 3.08 12.05
N VAL A 32 -13.03 4.20 11.38
CA VAL A 32 -11.82 4.55 10.60
C VAL A 32 -10.99 5.63 11.29
N ASN A 33 -11.40 6.07 12.47
CA ASN A 33 -10.77 7.15 13.21
C ASN A 33 -9.61 6.64 14.05
N LEU A 34 -8.53 7.41 14.08
CA LEU A 34 -7.43 7.24 15.02
C LEU A 34 -7.52 8.32 16.10
N SER A 35 -7.15 7.99 17.34
CA SER A 35 -7.01 8.97 18.41
C SER A 35 -5.85 9.92 18.12
N GLU A 36 -5.87 11.12 18.75
CA GLU A 36 -4.77 12.08 18.63
C GLU A 36 -3.43 11.48 19.01
N GLN A 37 -3.42 10.66 20.06
CA GLN A 37 -2.20 9.97 20.49
C GLN A 37 -1.70 8.98 19.43
N ALA A 38 -2.62 8.24 18.79
CA ALA A 38 -2.26 7.31 17.74
C ALA A 38 -1.74 8.01 16.48
N ILE A 39 -2.35 9.15 16.11
CA ILE A 39 -1.87 9.97 15.00
C ILE A 39 -0.45 10.48 15.27
N ALA A 40 -0.20 11.04 16.46
CA ALA A 40 1.12 11.52 16.83
C ALA A 40 2.17 10.39 16.90
N ALA A 41 1.79 9.23 17.42
CA ALA A 41 2.67 8.06 17.45
C ALA A 41 2.98 7.53 16.05
N ALA A 42 1.99 7.47 15.16
CA ALA A 42 2.18 7.09 13.76
C ALA A 42 3.08 8.09 13.01
N GLU A 43 2.89 9.40 13.22
CA GLU A 43 3.75 10.45 12.66
C GLU A 43 5.21 10.28 13.08
N SER A 44 5.43 10.04 14.38
CA SER A 44 6.78 9.79 14.92
C SER A 44 7.40 8.54 14.29
N ALA A 45 6.64 7.43 14.22
CA ALA A 45 7.10 6.18 13.64
C ALA A 45 7.42 6.32 12.13
N VAL A 46 6.56 7.00 11.36
CA VAL A 46 6.81 7.27 9.93
C VAL A 46 8.05 8.13 9.75
N THR A 47 8.20 9.17 10.57
CA THR A 47 9.37 10.08 10.49
C THR A 47 10.67 9.36 10.81
N GLU A 48 10.66 8.48 11.82
CA GLU A 48 11.84 7.72 12.22
C GLU A 48 12.22 6.64 11.20
N GLN A 49 11.22 5.91 10.68
CA GLN A 49 11.47 4.76 9.80
C GLN A 49 11.70 5.16 8.34
N TYR A 50 11.00 6.19 7.84
CA TYR A 50 10.99 6.57 6.42
C TYR A 50 11.50 7.99 6.17
N GLY A 51 11.52 8.83 7.19
CA GLY A 51 11.91 10.25 7.10
C GLY A 51 10.72 11.21 7.04
N ALA A 52 10.94 12.45 7.47
CA ALA A 52 9.90 13.47 7.65
C ALA A 52 9.08 13.75 6.36
N LYS A 53 9.69 13.64 5.18
CA LYS A 53 9.00 13.86 3.90
C LYS A 53 7.87 12.86 3.63
N TYR A 54 7.89 11.69 4.27
CA TYR A 54 6.86 10.66 4.15
C TYR A 54 5.70 10.85 5.13
N SER A 55 5.83 11.70 6.14
CA SER A 55 4.78 11.92 7.13
C SER A 55 3.73 12.91 6.61
N LYS A 56 2.46 12.52 6.68
CA LYS A 56 1.30 13.37 6.37
C LYS A 56 0.11 12.89 7.17
N SER A 57 -0.03 13.39 8.37
CA SER A 57 -1.12 13.03 9.27
C SER A 57 -2.48 13.35 8.66
N ARG A 58 -3.42 12.41 8.76
CA ARG A 58 -4.77 12.51 8.21
C ARG A 58 -5.83 12.04 9.19
N ARG A 59 -6.99 12.66 9.09
CA ARG A 59 -8.20 12.23 9.77
C ARG A 59 -9.20 11.75 8.74
N TYR A 60 -9.77 10.60 8.97
CA TYR A 60 -10.80 10.02 8.12
C TYR A 60 -12.15 10.17 8.79
N ALA A 61 -13.15 10.67 8.07
CA ALA A 61 -14.49 10.76 8.57
C ALA A 61 -15.28 9.48 8.25
N SER A 62 -15.94 8.89 9.25
CA SER A 62 -16.92 7.83 9.02
C SER A 62 -18.16 8.41 8.35
N LYS A 63 -18.64 7.76 7.28
CA LYS A 63 -19.88 8.13 6.59
C LYS A 63 -21.14 7.59 7.26
N SER A 64 -21.04 6.70 8.23
CA SER A 64 -22.20 6.10 8.89
C SER A 64 -22.73 7.04 9.99
N LYS A 65 -23.96 7.50 9.78
CA LYS A 65 -24.75 8.20 10.82
C LYS A 65 -25.15 7.16 11.89
N GLY A 66 -24.31 6.92 12.86
CA GLY A 66 -24.56 5.94 13.92
C GLY A 66 -23.34 5.05 14.23
N ALA A 67 -22.21 5.31 13.59
CA ALA A 67 -20.94 4.71 14.03
C ALA A 67 -20.76 5.05 15.51
N GLN A 68 -20.50 4.05 16.33
CA GLN A 68 -20.14 4.25 17.72
C GLN A 68 -18.86 5.09 17.75
N GLU A 69 -18.99 6.39 17.97
CA GLU A 69 -17.86 7.35 18.04
C GLU A 69 -16.82 6.98 19.09
N ALA A 70 -17.17 6.00 19.95
CA ALA A 70 -16.32 5.51 21.04
C ALA A 70 -15.23 4.51 20.60
N HIS A 71 -15.28 3.99 19.37
CA HIS A 71 -14.30 2.99 18.92
C HIS A 71 -13.26 3.58 17.98
N GLU A 72 -12.02 3.18 18.20
CA GLU A 72 -10.90 3.51 17.34
C GLU A 72 -10.79 2.51 16.17
N ALA A 73 -10.13 2.88 15.09
CA ALA A 73 -9.78 1.96 14.01
C ALA A 73 -8.86 0.84 14.50
N ILE A 74 -8.84 -0.28 13.77
CA ILE A 74 -7.88 -1.36 14.04
C ILE A 74 -6.48 -0.88 13.68
N ARG A 75 -5.59 -0.87 14.66
CA ARG A 75 -4.20 -0.45 14.50
C ARG A 75 -3.27 -1.18 15.47
N PRO A 76 -1.95 -1.17 15.25
CA PRO A 76 -0.98 -1.55 16.27
C PRO A 76 -1.13 -0.69 17.53
N THR A 77 -0.95 -1.28 18.69
CA THR A 77 -0.89 -0.52 19.95
C THR A 77 0.43 0.24 20.07
N ASP A 78 1.49 -0.32 19.48
CA ASP A 78 2.81 0.29 19.37
C ASP A 78 3.31 0.22 17.92
N PHE A 79 3.52 1.37 17.29
CA PHE A 79 3.97 1.50 15.90
C PHE A 79 5.46 1.17 15.70
N MET A 80 6.23 1.03 16.76
CA MET A 80 7.65 0.66 16.70
C MET A 80 7.85 -0.85 16.66
N VAL A 81 6.84 -1.63 17.03
CA VAL A 81 6.86 -3.09 16.95
C VAL A 81 6.67 -3.53 15.49
N ARG A 82 7.70 -4.10 14.88
CA ARG A 82 7.68 -4.52 13.47
C ARG A 82 6.98 -5.85 13.22
N SER A 83 7.02 -6.75 14.19
CA SER A 83 6.38 -8.06 14.08
C SER A 83 5.79 -8.47 15.42
N ALA A 84 4.59 -9.02 15.41
CA ALA A 84 3.91 -9.52 16.59
C ALA A 84 2.96 -10.67 16.21
N GLY A 85 2.76 -11.60 17.14
CA GLY A 85 1.89 -12.75 17.01
C GLY A 85 2.56 -14.04 17.45
N ALA A 86 1.74 -15.04 17.78
CA ALA A 86 2.21 -16.33 18.29
C ALA A 86 2.62 -17.32 17.18
N ASP A 87 2.22 -17.05 15.95
CA ASP A 87 2.50 -17.88 14.78
C ASP A 87 2.61 -17.03 13.51
N ARG A 88 3.01 -17.67 12.41
CA ARG A 88 3.19 -17.02 11.10
C ARG A 88 1.91 -16.34 10.57
N ASP A 89 0.75 -16.89 10.85
CA ASP A 89 -0.51 -16.30 10.41
C ASP A 89 -0.81 -14.99 11.16
N ALA A 90 -0.56 -14.98 12.46
CA ALA A 90 -0.71 -13.81 13.31
C ALA A 90 0.30 -12.71 12.92
N GLU A 91 1.56 -13.08 12.69
CA GLU A 91 2.59 -12.15 12.21
C GLU A 91 2.19 -11.51 10.87
N ARG A 92 1.70 -12.28 9.90
CA ARG A 92 1.24 -11.77 8.60
C ARG A 92 0.02 -10.84 8.73
N LEU A 93 -0.90 -11.16 9.63
CA LEU A 93 -2.05 -10.28 9.86
C LEU A 93 -1.63 -8.99 10.56
N TYR A 94 -0.73 -9.08 11.56
CA TYR A 94 -0.17 -7.92 12.23
C TYR A 94 0.58 -7.01 11.25
N ASP A 95 1.45 -7.56 10.41
CA ASP A 95 2.18 -6.82 9.37
C ASP A 95 1.23 -6.07 8.43
N LEU A 96 0.17 -6.75 7.97
CA LEU A 96 -0.85 -6.11 7.13
C LEU A 96 -1.54 -4.94 7.84
N ILE A 97 -1.91 -5.10 9.12
CA ILE A 97 -2.55 -4.05 9.93
C ILE A 97 -1.58 -2.88 10.11
N SER A 98 -0.34 -3.17 10.48
CA SER A 98 0.70 -2.17 10.71
C SER A 98 0.98 -1.36 9.43
N LYS A 99 1.25 -2.03 8.32
CA LYS A 99 1.50 -1.39 7.01
C LYS A 99 0.33 -0.50 6.58
N ARG A 100 -0.91 -0.98 6.72
CA ARG A 100 -2.08 -0.19 6.34
C ARG A 100 -2.27 1.03 7.23
N THR A 101 -2.02 0.90 8.53
CA THR A 101 -2.16 2.04 9.44
C THR A 101 -1.08 3.08 9.18
N LEU A 102 0.18 2.67 9.06
CA LEU A 102 1.27 3.60 8.73
C LEU A 102 1.03 4.28 7.39
N ALA A 103 0.71 3.52 6.33
CA ALA A 103 0.40 4.04 5.00
C ALA A 103 -0.74 5.08 5.02
N SER A 104 -1.73 4.91 5.91
CA SER A 104 -2.84 5.87 6.05
C SER A 104 -2.38 7.24 6.59
N GLN A 105 -1.25 7.30 7.26
CA GLN A 105 -0.67 8.49 7.85
C GLN A 105 0.57 8.99 7.08
N MET A 106 0.82 8.44 5.88
CA MET A 106 1.93 8.83 5.03
C MET A 106 1.50 9.77 3.90
N ALA A 107 2.48 10.43 3.31
CA ALA A 107 2.31 11.28 2.14
C ALA A 107 1.81 10.46 0.93
N ASP A 108 1.11 11.12 0.04
CA ASP A 108 0.63 10.51 -1.20
C ASP A 108 1.84 10.08 -2.07
N ALA A 109 1.66 9.03 -2.83
CA ALA A 109 2.57 8.73 -3.93
C ALA A 109 2.29 9.69 -5.10
N GLU A 110 3.35 10.11 -5.78
CA GLU A 110 3.27 10.92 -6.98
C GLU A 110 3.68 10.07 -8.17
N LEU A 111 2.75 9.90 -9.10
CA LEU A 111 2.90 9.05 -10.28
C LEU A 111 2.75 9.92 -11.53
N GLU A 112 3.66 9.76 -12.48
CA GLU A 112 3.52 10.34 -13.81
C GLU A 112 3.04 9.26 -14.77
N LYS A 113 1.87 9.51 -15.41
CA LYS A 113 1.35 8.62 -16.43
C LYS A 113 1.91 9.01 -17.79
N THR A 114 2.66 8.10 -18.39
CA THR A 114 3.26 8.28 -19.70
C THR A 114 2.47 7.50 -20.75
N VAL A 115 2.11 8.17 -21.85
CA VAL A 115 1.51 7.54 -23.03
C VAL A 115 2.46 7.74 -24.21
N VAL A 116 2.95 6.63 -24.76
CA VAL A 116 3.87 6.64 -25.89
C VAL A 116 3.13 6.21 -27.13
N ASN A 117 3.08 7.11 -28.14
CA ASN A 117 2.56 6.81 -29.47
C ASN A 117 3.72 6.41 -30.38
N ILE A 118 3.70 5.18 -30.87
CA ILE A 118 4.76 4.57 -31.68
C ILE A 118 4.24 4.44 -33.11
N GLY A 119 4.75 5.28 -34.01
CA GLY A 119 4.42 5.19 -35.44
C GLY A 119 5.08 3.97 -36.08
N ILE A 120 4.37 3.33 -37.01
CA ILE A 120 4.87 2.15 -37.72
C ILE A 120 5.45 2.60 -39.06
N SER A 121 6.72 2.28 -39.31
CA SER A 121 7.39 2.59 -40.58
C SER A 121 6.69 1.90 -41.76
N GLY A 122 6.24 2.69 -42.74
CA GLY A 122 5.52 2.17 -43.90
C GLY A 122 4.00 2.11 -43.78
N GLN A 123 3.44 2.39 -42.57
CA GLN A 123 1.98 2.46 -42.35
C GLN A 123 1.64 3.71 -41.53
N PRO A 124 1.64 4.90 -42.15
CA PRO A 124 1.49 6.17 -41.43
C PRO A 124 0.10 6.38 -40.79
N SER A 125 -0.89 5.57 -41.13
CA SER A 125 -2.23 5.59 -40.53
C SER A 125 -2.38 4.71 -39.28
N GLU A 126 -1.39 3.89 -38.93
CA GLU A 126 -1.43 2.96 -37.82
C GLU A 126 -0.37 3.30 -36.79
N ASN A 127 -0.77 3.26 -35.53
CA ASN A 127 0.12 3.52 -34.40
C ASN A 127 -0.08 2.44 -33.33
N LEU A 128 1.02 2.07 -32.68
CA LEU A 128 0.96 1.35 -31.43
C LEU A 128 0.96 2.35 -30.27
N VAL A 129 0.26 2.01 -29.20
CA VAL A 129 0.20 2.85 -28.00
C VAL A 129 0.71 2.03 -26.82
N ALA A 130 1.75 2.52 -26.17
CA ALA A 130 2.20 2.00 -24.88
C ALA A 130 1.80 2.98 -23.78
N THR A 131 1.27 2.46 -22.68
CA THR A 131 0.91 3.27 -21.50
C THR A 131 1.62 2.69 -20.30
N GLY A 132 2.26 3.56 -19.52
CA GLY A 132 2.93 3.16 -18.30
C GLY A 132 2.93 4.28 -17.28
N GLU A 133 3.40 3.97 -16.08
CA GLU A 133 3.53 4.91 -14.98
C GLU A 133 4.97 4.96 -14.50
N VAL A 134 5.42 6.16 -14.14
CA VAL A 134 6.71 6.39 -13.48
C VAL A 134 6.43 6.92 -12.08
N ILE A 135 7.02 6.30 -11.07
CA ILE A 135 6.93 6.76 -9.69
C ILE A 135 7.90 7.92 -9.50
N LEU A 136 7.38 9.14 -9.35
CA LEU A 136 8.19 10.34 -9.05
C LEU A 136 8.51 10.42 -7.55
N PHE A 137 7.55 10.06 -6.72
CA PHE A 137 7.69 9.92 -5.28
C PHE A 137 6.86 8.74 -4.78
N ASP A 138 7.49 7.82 -4.09
CA ASP A 138 6.86 6.58 -3.66
C ASP A 138 5.85 6.77 -2.52
N GLY A 139 5.98 7.81 -1.69
CA GLY A 139 5.01 8.13 -0.65
C GLY A 139 4.63 6.91 0.20
N PHE A 140 3.34 6.70 0.40
CA PHE A 140 2.82 5.55 1.17
C PHE A 140 3.13 4.18 0.53
N LEU A 141 3.44 4.11 -0.76
CA LEU A 141 3.82 2.85 -1.42
C LEU A 141 5.11 2.28 -0.84
N LYS A 142 5.99 3.13 -0.29
CA LYS A 142 7.25 2.74 0.36
C LYS A 142 7.06 1.58 1.35
N VAL A 143 6.03 1.65 2.18
CA VAL A 143 5.72 0.64 3.20
C VAL A 143 5.44 -0.74 2.60
N TYR A 144 4.89 -0.77 1.39
CA TYR A 144 4.56 -2.03 0.71
C TYR A 144 5.72 -2.56 -0.13
N MET A 145 6.65 -1.69 -0.55
CA MET A 145 7.80 -2.07 -1.36
C MET A 145 8.89 -2.75 -0.52
N GLU A 146 9.12 -2.32 0.72
CA GLU A 146 10.13 -2.90 1.63
C GLU A 146 9.82 -4.33 2.11
N GLY A 147 8.64 -4.88 1.82
CA GLY A 147 8.27 -6.25 2.17
C GLY A 147 8.30 -7.24 1.00
N LYS A 148 8.80 -6.82 -0.15
CA LYS A 148 8.98 -7.68 -1.33
C LYS A 148 10.47 -7.99 -1.47
N ASP A 149 11.00 -8.80 -0.55
CA ASP A 149 12.31 -9.42 -0.74
C ASP A 149 12.19 -10.55 -1.77
N ASP A 150 12.79 -10.32 -2.93
CA ASP A 150 13.52 -11.21 -3.84
C ASP A 150 12.84 -12.38 -4.57
N GLU A 151 11.59 -12.75 -4.38
CA GLU A 151 11.02 -13.88 -5.16
C GLU A 151 9.81 -13.58 -6.05
N ASP A 152 9.15 -12.43 -5.89
CA ASP A 152 8.09 -11.96 -6.78
C ASP A 152 8.49 -10.65 -7.47
N SER A 153 9.54 -10.70 -8.26
CA SER A 153 9.68 -9.80 -9.40
C SER A 153 8.71 -10.26 -10.50
N GLU A 154 7.42 -10.32 -10.20
CA GLU A 154 6.43 -10.06 -11.23
C GLU A 154 6.86 -8.72 -11.82
N GLU A 155 7.25 -8.75 -13.08
CA GLU A 155 7.54 -7.59 -13.90
C GLU A 155 6.56 -6.52 -13.47
N GLN A 156 7.04 -5.34 -13.10
CA GLN A 156 6.17 -4.23 -12.70
C GLN A 156 5.36 -3.90 -13.94
N GLU A 157 4.27 -4.64 -14.15
CA GLU A 157 3.34 -4.42 -15.25
C GLU A 157 2.95 -2.95 -15.21
N GLY A 158 3.29 -2.22 -16.27
CA GLY A 158 2.97 -0.82 -16.40
C GLY A 158 4.12 0.16 -16.21
N LEU A 159 5.33 -0.25 -15.84
CA LEU A 159 6.49 0.64 -15.88
C LEU A 159 7.07 0.69 -17.29
N LEU A 160 7.13 1.88 -17.86
CA LEU A 160 7.85 2.13 -19.11
C LEU A 160 9.31 2.50 -18.80
N PRO A 161 10.27 2.05 -19.63
CA PRO A 161 11.64 2.56 -19.57
C PRO A 161 11.67 4.06 -19.92
N GLU A 162 12.72 4.75 -19.53
CA GLU A 162 12.94 6.11 -19.98
C GLU A 162 13.02 6.16 -21.51
N MET A 163 12.15 6.94 -22.14
CA MET A 163 12.04 7.07 -23.59
C MET A 163 12.14 8.52 -24.03
N LYS A 164 12.73 8.75 -25.21
CA LYS A 164 12.85 10.09 -25.79
C LYS A 164 11.99 10.24 -27.04
N GLN A 165 11.43 11.42 -27.21
CA GLN A 165 10.65 11.72 -28.43
C GLN A 165 11.53 11.57 -29.68
N GLY A 166 11.03 10.81 -30.66
CA GLY A 166 11.75 10.53 -31.91
C GLY A 166 12.74 9.36 -31.84
N GLU A 167 12.79 8.64 -30.70
CA GLU A 167 13.58 7.43 -30.57
C GLU A 167 13.07 6.33 -31.52
N LYS A 168 13.99 5.59 -32.15
CA LYS A 168 13.65 4.47 -33.04
C LYS A 168 13.66 3.18 -32.22
N LEU A 169 12.51 2.51 -32.23
CA LEU A 169 12.32 1.23 -31.55
C LEU A 169 12.34 0.09 -32.57
N GLY A 170 13.02 -1.01 -32.23
CA GLY A 170 13.00 -2.26 -32.99
C GLY A 170 11.95 -3.21 -32.47
N LEU A 171 11.03 -3.66 -33.30
CA LEU A 171 10.08 -4.71 -32.95
C LEU A 171 10.85 -6.02 -32.71
N ARG A 172 10.69 -6.63 -31.51
CA ARG A 172 11.26 -7.93 -31.19
C ARG A 172 10.25 -9.06 -31.38
N GLU A 173 9.04 -8.84 -30.87
CA GLU A 173 8.00 -9.87 -30.87
C GLU A 173 6.62 -9.21 -30.91
N MET A 174 5.64 -9.86 -31.50
CA MET A 174 4.24 -9.47 -31.46
C MET A 174 3.42 -10.69 -31.05
N VAL A 175 2.76 -10.61 -29.90
CA VAL A 175 1.89 -11.67 -29.38
C VAL A 175 0.45 -11.17 -29.43
N ALA A 176 -0.44 -11.96 -30.02
CA ALA A 176 -1.87 -11.67 -29.96
C ALA A 176 -2.42 -12.01 -28.58
N THR A 177 -3.14 -11.06 -27.97
CA THR A 177 -3.84 -11.24 -26.67
C THR A 177 -5.32 -11.45 -26.90
#